data_9a8b582e1d37504fae153436f5e8c119
#
_entry.id   9a8b582e1d37504fae153436f5e8c119
#
_cell.length_a   1.000
_cell.length_b   1.000
_cell.length_c   1.000
_cell.angle_alpha   90.00
_cell.angle_beta   90.00
_cell.angle_gamma   90.00
#
_symmetry.space_group_name_H-M   'P 1'
#
loop_
_entity.id
_entity.type
_entity.pdbx_description
1 polymer ?
#
loop_
_entity_poly.entity_id
_entity_poly.type
_entity_poly.pdbx_seq_one_letter_code
_entity_poly.pdbx_strand_id
1 'polypeptide(L)'
;MELKDKDIQSLKERFIGLLRNTKREGIEDLINFLEKSDFFTAPSSTRFHGAFKGGLLLHSLNVYDNFIKLKNSRIFPLDEKIDETSYVICPLLHDICKTYFYAEDTRNVKNKETGQWEQVPYYTIDDKIPYGHGEKSVLMVSEYIKLYPYERMAIRWHMGAYSGQQDWNTLGAAYDKYPFAMMLHFSDLIAVHVDEVEK
;
A
#
# COMPACT_ATOMS: atom_id res chain seq x y z
N MET A 1 -12.03 -11.21 -7.50
CA MET A 1 -12.45 -11.28 -6.06
C MET A 1 -13.26 -10.04 -5.74
N GLU A 2 -14.29 -10.14 -4.90
CA GLU A 2 -15.08 -8.98 -4.46
C GLU A 2 -15.29 -9.09 -2.96
N LEU A 3 -14.93 -8.05 -2.22
CA LEU A 3 -15.11 -8.02 -0.77
C LEU A 3 -16.54 -7.59 -0.42
N LYS A 4 -17.16 -8.26 0.54
CA LYS A 4 -18.45 -7.81 1.09
C LYS A 4 -18.20 -6.68 2.10
N ASP A 5 -19.17 -5.79 2.26
CA ASP A 5 -19.04 -4.64 3.18
C ASP A 5 -18.68 -5.05 4.61
N LYS A 6 -19.20 -6.20 5.10
CA LYS A 6 -18.82 -6.74 6.42
C LYS A 6 -17.35 -7.15 6.51
N ASP A 7 -16.77 -7.63 5.42
CA ASP A 7 -15.36 -8.05 5.37
C ASP A 7 -14.48 -6.79 5.37
N ILE A 8 -14.86 -5.75 4.58
CA ILE A 8 -14.21 -4.44 4.59
C ILE A 8 -14.21 -3.84 5.99
N GLN A 9 -15.35 -3.89 6.70
CA GLN A 9 -15.47 -3.36 8.06
C GLN A 9 -14.52 -4.07 9.03
N SER A 10 -14.46 -5.40 8.98
CA SER A 10 -13.56 -6.19 9.84
C SER A 10 -12.08 -5.91 9.55
N LEU A 11 -11.70 -5.79 8.26
CA LEU A 11 -10.35 -5.42 7.86
C LEU A 11 -9.99 -3.99 8.30
N LYS A 12 -10.93 -3.04 8.19
CA LYS A 12 -10.78 -1.65 8.65
C LYS A 12 -10.52 -1.60 10.16
N GLU A 13 -11.31 -2.33 10.95
CA GLU A 13 -11.13 -2.41 12.40
C GLU A 13 -9.75 -2.94 12.78
N ARG A 14 -9.29 -3.99 12.09
CA ARG A 14 -7.94 -4.53 12.26
C ARG A 14 -6.87 -3.50 11.92
N PHE A 15 -6.98 -2.84 10.77
CA PHE A 15 -6.03 -1.83 10.29
C PHE A 15 -5.91 -0.66 11.30
N ILE A 16 -7.05 -0.09 11.70
CA ILE A 16 -7.10 1.01 12.67
C ILE A 16 -6.55 0.55 14.04
N GLY A 17 -6.89 -0.65 14.49
CA GLY A 17 -6.38 -1.21 15.74
C GLY A 17 -4.86 -1.34 15.73
N LEU A 18 -4.28 -1.81 14.64
CA LEU A 18 -2.82 -1.89 14.47
C LEU A 18 -2.17 -0.50 14.55
N LEU A 19 -2.68 0.49 13.81
CA LEU A 19 -2.15 1.87 13.84
C LEU A 19 -2.26 2.49 15.23
N ARG A 20 -3.43 2.41 15.87
CA ARG A 20 -3.69 2.99 17.19
C ARG A 20 -2.78 2.41 18.27
N ASN A 21 -2.47 1.10 18.19
CA ASN A 21 -1.57 0.43 19.11
C ASN A 21 -0.12 0.92 19.02
N THR A 22 0.27 1.60 17.93
CA THR A 22 1.61 2.21 17.83
C THR A 22 1.80 3.36 18.80
N LYS A 23 0.74 4.06 19.16
CA LYS A 23 0.75 5.25 20.03
C LYS A 23 1.69 6.36 19.54
N ARG A 24 1.99 6.38 18.23
CA ARG A 24 2.80 7.45 17.62
C ARG A 24 2.05 8.78 17.74
N GLU A 25 2.77 9.84 18.04
CA GLU A 25 2.21 11.19 18.04
C GLU A 25 1.62 11.53 16.68
N GLY A 26 0.37 12.05 16.64
CA GLY A 26 -0.38 12.36 15.43
C GLY A 26 -1.13 11.18 14.80
N ILE A 27 -1.04 9.95 15.37
CA ILE A 27 -1.67 8.76 14.78
C ILE A 27 -3.20 8.84 14.71
N GLU A 28 -3.85 9.48 15.70
CA GLU A 28 -5.32 9.65 15.68
C GLU A 28 -5.75 10.64 14.59
N ASP A 29 -4.97 11.69 14.33
CA ASP A 29 -5.25 12.62 13.23
C ASP A 29 -5.11 11.94 11.87
N LEU A 30 -4.10 11.07 11.71
CA LEU A 30 -3.94 10.24 10.52
C LEU A 30 -5.12 9.27 10.36
N ILE A 31 -5.54 8.58 11.43
CA ILE A 31 -6.70 7.68 11.39
C ILE A 31 -7.96 8.47 10.99
N ASN A 32 -8.19 9.65 11.58
CA ASN A 32 -9.32 10.51 11.22
C ASN A 32 -9.31 10.94 9.74
N PHE A 33 -8.12 11.20 9.18
CA PHE A 33 -7.97 11.46 7.74
C PHE A 33 -8.36 10.23 6.91
N LEU A 34 -7.82 9.05 7.24
CA LEU A 34 -8.12 7.81 6.53
C LEU A 34 -9.60 7.46 6.57
N GLU A 35 -10.27 7.66 7.72
CA GLU A 35 -11.71 7.39 7.87
C GLU A 35 -12.61 8.33 7.07
N LYS A 36 -12.17 9.56 6.83
CA LYS A 36 -12.89 10.55 6.02
C LYS A 36 -12.59 10.44 4.52
N SER A 37 -11.53 9.74 4.18
CA SER A 37 -11.07 9.53 2.81
C SER A 37 -11.70 8.27 2.20
N ASP A 38 -11.34 8.01 0.95
CA ASP A 38 -11.70 6.77 0.24
C ASP A 38 -10.72 5.61 0.49
N PHE A 39 -9.67 5.77 1.31
CA PHE A 39 -8.62 4.79 1.52
C PHE A 39 -9.15 3.37 1.76
N PHE A 40 -10.18 3.23 2.60
CA PHE A 40 -10.75 1.92 2.95
C PHE A 40 -11.65 1.32 1.88
N THR A 41 -12.00 2.08 0.85
CA THR A 41 -12.84 1.64 -0.27
C THR A 41 -12.13 1.70 -1.61
N ALA A 42 -11.00 2.39 -1.70
CA ALA A 42 -10.21 2.51 -2.92
C ALA A 42 -9.69 1.14 -3.40
N PRO A 43 -9.51 0.94 -4.72
CA PRO A 43 -8.79 -0.19 -5.27
C PRO A 43 -7.28 -0.03 -5.05
N SER A 44 -6.51 -1.11 -5.10
CA SER A 44 -5.03 -1.04 -5.10
C SER A 44 -4.44 -0.84 -6.50
N SER A 45 -5.19 -1.17 -7.56
CA SER A 45 -4.78 -0.96 -8.95
C SER A 45 -5.99 -0.75 -9.87
N THR A 46 -5.76 -0.39 -11.14
CA THR A 46 -6.84 -0.22 -12.13
C THR A 46 -7.36 -1.52 -12.72
N ARG A 47 -6.55 -2.59 -12.75
CA ARG A 47 -6.92 -3.85 -13.43
C ARG A 47 -6.09 -5.09 -13.02
N PHE A 48 -5.11 -4.91 -12.13
CA PHE A 48 -4.27 -6.01 -11.65
C PHE A 48 -4.76 -6.47 -10.27
N HIS A 49 -3.85 -6.72 -9.34
CA HIS A 49 -4.17 -7.07 -7.97
C HIS A 49 -5.06 -6.01 -7.30
N GLY A 50 -6.10 -6.45 -6.57
CA GLY A 50 -6.95 -5.55 -5.78
C GLY A 50 -7.72 -4.49 -6.57
N ALA A 51 -8.04 -4.73 -7.87
CA ALA A 51 -8.85 -3.83 -8.70
C ALA A 51 -10.34 -3.92 -8.35
N PHE A 52 -10.68 -3.77 -7.07
CA PHE A 52 -12.05 -3.83 -6.53
C PHE A 52 -12.17 -2.97 -5.27
N LYS A 53 -13.40 -2.68 -4.86
CA LYS A 53 -13.71 -1.89 -3.65
C LYS A 53 -13.05 -2.51 -2.41
N GLY A 54 -12.20 -1.73 -1.71
CA GLY A 54 -11.45 -2.17 -0.54
C GLY A 54 -10.14 -2.90 -0.86
N GLY A 55 -9.74 -2.93 -2.14
CA GLY A 55 -8.49 -3.57 -2.58
C GLY A 55 -7.27 -2.98 -1.92
N LEU A 56 -7.20 -1.65 -1.76
CA LEU A 56 -6.08 -0.97 -1.10
C LEU A 56 -5.94 -1.37 0.37
N LEU A 57 -7.05 -1.46 1.09
CA LEU A 57 -7.08 -1.91 2.48
C LEU A 57 -6.57 -3.34 2.63
N LEU A 58 -7.08 -4.26 1.79
CA LEU A 58 -6.66 -5.66 1.80
C LEU A 58 -5.17 -5.80 1.48
N HIS A 59 -4.72 -5.12 0.42
CA HIS A 59 -3.31 -5.09 0.01
C HIS A 59 -2.39 -4.61 1.14
N SER A 60 -2.71 -3.47 1.76
CA SER A 60 -1.91 -2.95 2.88
C SER A 60 -1.79 -3.93 4.04
N LEU A 61 -2.86 -4.67 4.35
CA LEU A 61 -2.83 -5.71 5.39
C LEU A 61 -2.03 -6.94 4.97
N ASN A 62 -2.10 -7.37 3.70
CA ASN A 62 -1.29 -8.47 3.17
C ASN A 62 0.20 -8.10 3.20
N VAL A 63 0.55 -6.88 2.82
CA VAL A 63 1.94 -6.37 2.93
C VAL A 63 2.40 -6.36 4.37
N TYR A 64 1.57 -5.90 5.31
CA TYR A 64 1.88 -5.95 6.73
C TYR A 64 2.13 -7.38 7.22
N ASP A 65 1.26 -8.33 6.89
CA ASP A 65 1.39 -9.72 7.33
C ASP A 65 2.68 -10.37 6.80
N ASN A 66 3.04 -10.10 5.53
CA ASN A 66 4.29 -10.56 4.94
C ASN A 66 5.52 -9.87 5.55
N PHE A 67 5.41 -8.57 5.85
CA PHE A 67 6.47 -7.83 6.52
C PHE A 67 6.81 -8.42 7.89
N ILE A 68 5.80 -8.79 8.68
CA ILE A 68 5.99 -9.47 9.97
C ILE A 68 6.58 -10.88 9.78
N LYS A 69 6.14 -11.64 8.76
CA LYS A 69 6.75 -12.95 8.45
C LYS A 69 8.24 -12.81 8.10
N LEU A 70 8.60 -11.83 7.26
CA LEU A 70 9.99 -11.57 6.89
C LEU A 70 10.84 -11.09 8.08
N LYS A 71 10.31 -10.22 8.95
CA LYS A 71 10.94 -9.84 10.22
C LYS A 71 11.30 -11.09 11.05
N ASN A 72 10.32 -11.98 11.24
CA ASN A 72 10.47 -13.16 12.07
C ASN A 72 11.39 -14.21 11.45
N SER A 73 11.54 -14.23 10.14
CA SER A 73 12.46 -15.13 9.42
C SER A 73 13.94 -14.83 9.66
N ARG A 74 14.26 -13.60 10.10
CA ARG A 74 15.63 -13.10 10.31
C ARG A 74 16.53 -13.15 9.08
N ILE A 75 15.96 -13.18 7.87
CA ILE A 75 16.71 -13.16 6.60
C ILE A 75 17.38 -11.79 6.41
N PHE A 76 16.70 -10.70 6.81
CA PHE A 76 17.22 -9.35 6.68
C PHE A 76 18.08 -8.96 7.88
N PRO A 77 19.29 -8.38 7.66
CA PRO A 77 20.15 -7.88 8.73
C PRO A 77 19.63 -6.52 9.23
N LEU A 78 18.57 -6.55 10.04
CA LEU A 78 17.93 -5.34 10.56
C LEU A 78 18.71 -4.81 11.77
N ASP A 79 18.80 -3.48 11.88
CA ASP A 79 19.37 -2.80 13.04
C ASP A 79 18.42 -2.98 14.26
N GLU A 80 18.97 -3.34 15.41
CA GLU A 80 18.25 -3.46 16.69
C GLU A 80 17.61 -2.13 17.14
N LYS A 81 18.02 -1.00 16.56
CA LYS A 81 17.48 0.34 16.85
C LYS A 81 16.23 0.68 16.05
N ILE A 82 15.74 -0.21 15.18
CA ILE A 82 14.48 0.02 14.49
C ILE A 82 13.34 -0.01 15.51
N ASP A 83 12.57 1.07 15.55
CA ASP A 83 11.40 1.18 16.41
C ASP A 83 10.34 0.14 16.03
N GLU A 84 9.79 -0.58 17.00
CA GLU A 84 8.80 -1.63 16.78
C GLU A 84 7.55 -1.12 16.07
N THR A 85 7.18 0.14 16.27
CA THR A 85 6.03 0.75 15.58
C THR A 85 6.25 0.91 14.08
N SER A 86 7.50 0.97 13.63
CA SER A 86 7.85 1.08 12.21
C SER A 86 7.44 -0.16 11.41
N TYR A 87 7.42 -1.32 12.07
CA TYR A 87 6.92 -2.58 11.45
C TYR A 87 5.41 -2.58 11.21
N VAL A 88 4.70 -1.59 11.75
CA VAL A 88 3.28 -1.34 11.50
C VAL A 88 3.10 -0.19 10.51
N ILE A 89 3.75 0.94 10.80
CA ILE A 89 3.59 2.19 10.05
C ILE A 89 3.94 2.01 8.57
N CYS A 90 5.13 1.45 8.28
CA CYS A 90 5.60 1.36 6.91
C CYS A 90 4.74 0.47 6.02
N PRO A 91 4.44 -0.79 6.37
CA PRO A 91 3.66 -1.65 5.48
C PRO A 91 2.19 -1.24 5.36
N LEU A 92 1.58 -0.66 6.41
CA LEU A 92 0.19 -0.22 6.33
C LEU A 92 0.01 1.07 5.51
N LEU A 93 1.03 1.93 5.46
CA LEU A 93 0.91 3.28 4.89
C LEU A 93 1.76 3.49 3.63
N HIS A 94 2.48 2.47 3.14
CA HIS A 94 3.36 2.63 1.97
C HIS A 94 2.64 3.17 0.74
N ASP A 95 1.39 2.81 0.58
CA ASP A 95 0.52 3.12 -0.56
C ASP A 95 -0.57 4.17 -0.25
N ILE A 96 -0.44 4.95 0.82
CA ILE A 96 -1.41 5.99 1.18
C ILE A 96 -1.63 7.02 0.05
N CYS A 97 -0.67 7.17 -0.86
CA CYS A 97 -0.76 8.02 -2.04
C CYS A 97 -1.90 7.63 -3.01
N LYS A 98 -2.43 6.40 -2.87
CA LYS A 98 -3.58 5.92 -3.65
C LYS A 98 -4.93 6.45 -3.12
N THR A 99 -4.93 7.20 -2.02
CA THR A 99 -6.11 7.93 -1.54
C THR A 99 -6.50 9.02 -2.53
N TYR A 100 -7.76 9.04 -2.97
CA TYR A 100 -8.31 9.94 -4.00
C TYR A 100 -7.53 9.90 -5.33
N PHE A 101 -6.98 8.74 -5.65
CA PHE A 101 -6.13 8.54 -6.82
C PHE A 101 -6.86 7.93 -8.01
N TYR A 102 -7.97 7.23 -7.74
CA TYR A 102 -8.74 6.54 -8.76
C TYR A 102 -10.10 7.20 -8.99
N ALA A 103 -10.56 7.14 -10.23
CA ALA A 103 -11.94 7.44 -10.63
C ALA A 103 -12.59 6.20 -11.22
N GLU A 104 -13.90 6.06 -11.05
CA GLU A 104 -14.69 5.04 -11.74
C GLU A 104 -15.14 5.55 -13.10
N ASP A 105 -15.05 4.70 -14.11
CA ASP A 105 -15.52 4.94 -15.48
C ASP A 105 -16.16 3.66 -16.03
N THR A 106 -16.78 3.72 -17.19
CA THR A 106 -17.40 2.56 -17.84
C THR A 106 -16.80 2.31 -19.23
N ARG A 107 -16.63 1.05 -19.59
CA ARG A 107 -16.20 0.63 -20.92
C ARG A 107 -17.12 -0.41 -21.52
N ASN A 108 -17.26 -0.40 -22.84
CA ASN A 108 -17.98 -1.43 -23.56
C ASN A 108 -17.12 -2.68 -23.70
N VAL A 109 -17.64 -3.81 -23.24
CA VAL A 109 -17.01 -5.13 -23.36
C VAL A 109 -17.99 -6.07 -24.04
N LYS A 110 -17.52 -6.85 -25.01
CA LYS A 110 -18.35 -7.88 -25.65
C LYS A 110 -18.42 -9.09 -24.75
N ASN A 111 -19.63 -9.42 -24.29
CA ASN A 111 -19.87 -10.64 -23.53
C ASN A 111 -19.59 -11.87 -24.43
N LYS A 112 -18.70 -12.73 -23.97
CA LYS A 112 -18.25 -13.91 -24.75
C LYS A 112 -19.32 -14.99 -24.93
N GLU A 113 -20.29 -15.03 -24.02
CA GLU A 113 -21.34 -16.05 -24.03
C GLU A 113 -22.54 -15.59 -24.87
N THR A 114 -22.96 -14.33 -24.70
CA THR A 114 -24.14 -13.78 -25.38
C THR A 114 -23.80 -13.08 -26.71
N GLY A 115 -22.56 -12.69 -26.91
CA GLY A 115 -22.11 -11.88 -28.06
C GLY A 115 -22.56 -10.42 -28.02
N GLN A 116 -23.27 -9.99 -26.99
CA GLN A 116 -23.78 -8.63 -26.82
C GLN A 116 -22.73 -7.70 -26.20
N TRP A 117 -22.84 -6.40 -26.46
CA TRP A 117 -22.02 -5.38 -25.83
C TRP A 117 -22.64 -4.96 -24.50
N GLU A 118 -21.84 -5.00 -23.44
CA GLU A 118 -22.24 -4.61 -22.09
C GLU A 118 -21.32 -3.50 -21.59
N GLN A 119 -21.88 -2.54 -20.85
CA GLN A 119 -21.09 -1.56 -20.13
C GLN A 119 -20.64 -2.16 -18.78
N VAL A 120 -19.32 -2.21 -18.58
CA VAL A 120 -18.73 -2.68 -17.34
C VAL A 120 -17.95 -1.55 -16.67
N PRO A 121 -18.07 -1.39 -15.35
CA PRO A 121 -17.27 -0.42 -14.60
C PRO A 121 -15.79 -0.83 -14.59
N TYR A 122 -14.92 0.16 -14.55
CA TYR A 122 -13.48 -0.03 -14.35
C TYR A 122 -12.88 1.20 -13.70
N TYR A 123 -11.70 1.04 -13.09
CA TYR A 123 -10.98 2.16 -12.47
C TYR A 123 -10.00 2.81 -13.45
N THR A 124 -9.93 4.13 -13.41
CA THR A 124 -8.93 4.95 -14.11
C THR A 124 -8.08 5.72 -13.11
N ILE A 125 -6.90 6.17 -13.53
CA ILE A 125 -6.05 7.03 -12.72
C ILE A 125 -6.51 8.48 -12.89
N ASP A 126 -6.73 9.16 -11.75
CA ASP A 126 -7.06 10.58 -11.67
C ASP A 126 -6.17 11.26 -10.61
N ASP A 127 -4.85 11.19 -10.83
CA ASP A 127 -3.88 11.74 -9.88
C ASP A 127 -3.89 13.27 -9.88
N LYS A 128 -4.43 13.85 -8.82
CA LYS A 128 -4.50 15.32 -8.63
C LYS A 128 -3.15 15.92 -8.20
N ILE A 129 -2.22 15.11 -7.69
CA ILE A 129 -0.94 15.56 -7.13
C ILE A 129 0.17 14.60 -7.59
N PRO A 130 0.72 14.78 -8.81
CA PRO A 130 1.66 13.84 -9.42
C PRO A 130 3.09 14.01 -8.90
N TYR A 131 3.33 13.64 -7.64
CA TYR A 131 4.65 13.69 -7.00
C TYR A 131 5.54 12.47 -7.27
N GLY A 132 5.00 11.42 -7.87
CA GLY A 132 5.60 10.10 -7.82
C GLY A 132 5.10 9.31 -6.62
N HIS A 133 5.09 7.98 -6.77
CA HIS A 133 4.31 7.10 -5.90
C HIS A 133 4.83 7.07 -4.46
N GLY A 134 6.09 6.71 -4.27
CA GLY A 134 6.70 6.61 -2.95
C GLY A 134 6.88 7.96 -2.26
N GLU A 135 7.28 9.00 -3.01
CA GLU A 135 7.43 10.36 -2.49
C GLU A 135 6.13 10.92 -1.96
N LYS A 136 5.05 10.75 -2.72
CA LYS A 136 3.71 11.19 -2.31
C LYS A 136 3.27 10.50 -1.02
N SER A 137 3.51 9.19 -0.89
CA SER A 137 3.21 8.47 0.35
C SER A 137 4.00 9.00 1.54
N VAL A 138 5.31 9.25 1.38
CA VAL A 138 6.13 9.85 2.46
C VAL A 138 5.60 11.21 2.86
N LEU A 139 5.26 12.07 1.89
CA LEU A 139 4.73 13.42 2.17
C LEU A 139 3.40 13.33 2.92
N MET A 140 2.45 12.55 2.44
CA MET A 140 1.13 12.41 3.06
C MET A 140 1.20 11.88 4.49
N VAL A 141 2.02 10.85 4.76
CA VAL A 141 2.20 10.35 6.14
C VAL A 141 2.87 11.39 7.01
N SER A 142 3.85 12.15 6.47
CA SER A 142 4.61 13.15 7.23
C SER A 142 3.79 14.37 7.64
N GLU A 143 2.60 14.59 7.04
CA GLU A 143 1.66 15.63 7.48
C GLU A 143 1.07 15.34 8.87
N TYR A 144 1.05 14.08 9.29
CA TYR A 144 0.42 13.64 10.53
C TYR A 144 1.42 13.12 11.55
N ILE A 145 2.37 12.27 11.12
CA ILE A 145 3.33 11.62 12.01
C ILE A 145 4.76 11.89 11.57
N LYS A 146 5.66 12.06 12.53
CA LYS A 146 7.09 12.21 12.25
C LYS A 146 7.70 10.85 11.88
N LEU A 147 8.11 10.70 10.62
CA LEU A 147 8.79 9.50 10.13
C LEU A 147 10.29 9.53 10.45
N TYR A 148 10.84 8.38 10.87
CA TYR A 148 12.28 8.15 10.96
C TYR A 148 12.92 8.09 9.55
N PRO A 149 14.25 8.35 9.41
CA PRO A 149 14.90 8.29 8.10
C PRO A 149 14.72 6.96 7.37
N TYR A 150 14.84 5.83 8.07
CA TYR A 150 14.67 4.50 7.48
C TYR A 150 13.21 4.20 7.08
N GLU A 151 12.22 4.76 7.79
CA GLU A 151 10.80 4.67 7.41
C GLU A 151 10.54 5.42 6.09
N ARG A 152 11.09 6.64 5.96
CA ARG A 152 11.00 7.41 4.71
C ARG A 152 11.62 6.66 3.55
N MET A 153 12.80 6.04 3.76
CA MET A 153 13.46 5.24 2.73
C MET A 153 12.63 4.01 2.38
N ALA A 154 12.07 3.32 3.37
CA ALA A 154 11.22 2.16 3.13
C ALA A 154 9.99 2.52 2.29
N ILE A 155 9.23 3.53 2.70
CA ILE A 155 8.03 3.99 1.99
C ILE A 155 8.41 4.54 0.59
N ARG A 156 9.50 5.35 0.49
CA ARG A 156 9.94 5.90 -0.80
C ARG A 156 10.29 4.84 -1.83
N TRP A 157 10.98 3.77 -1.40
CA TRP A 157 11.58 2.79 -2.29
C TRP A 157 10.86 1.44 -2.34
N HIS A 158 9.62 1.35 -1.79
CA HIS A 158 8.86 0.10 -1.80
C HIS A 158 8.59 -0.42 -3.21
N MET A 159 8.43 0.46 -4.21
CA MET A 159 8.23 0.07 -5.61
C MET A 159 9.47 -0.56 -6.26
N GLY A 160 10.65 -0.47 -5.65
CA GLY A 160 11.87 -1.06 -6.17
C GLY A 160 12.18 -0.60 -7.60
N ALA A 161 12.54 -1.52 -8.47
CA ALA A 161 12.90 -1.24 -9.87
C ALA A 161 11.75 -0.68 -10.73
N TYR A 162 10.50 -0.75 -10.27
CA TYR A 162 9.37 -0.10 -10.94
C TYR A 162 9.38 1.44 -10.81
N SER A 163 10.29 2.00 -10.00
CA SER A 163 10.48 3.46 -9.89
C SER A 163 11.12 4.13 -11.11
N GLY A 164 11.60 3.35 -12.06
CA GLY A 164 12.23 3.85 -13.27
C GLY A 164 13.76 3.66 -13.30
N GLN A 165 14.31 3.47 -14.50
CA GLN A 165 15.73 3.11 -14.68
C GLN A 165 16.71 4.20 -14.18
N GLN A 166 16.32 5.48 -14.27
CA GLN A 166 17.13 6.61 -13.79
C GLN A 166 17.38 6.55 -12.28
N ASP A 167 16.55 5.86 -11.53
CA ASP A 167 16.63 5.77 -10.06
C ASP A 167 17.38 4.55 -9.55
N TRP A 168 17.76 3.59 -10.41
CA TRP A 168 18.31 2.31 -9.99
C TRP A 168 19.59 2.41 -9.15
N ASN A 169 20.48 3.36 -9.46
CA ASN A 169 21.68 3.56 -8.64
C ASN A 169 21.33 4.07 -7.23
N THR A 170 20.36 4.98 -7.14
CA THR A 170 19.90 5.52 -5.85
C THR A 170 19.13 4.46 -5.07
N LEU A 171 18.33 3.65 -5.75
CA LEU A 171 17.63 2.50 -5.17
C LEU A 171 18.63 1.50 -4.56
N GLY A 172 19.66 1.11 -5.31
CA GLY A 172 20.72 0.21 -4.81
C GLY A 172 21.37 0.76 -3.54
N ALA A 173 21.80 2.03 -3.56
CA ALA A 173 22.39 2.69 -2.40
C ALA A 173 21.41 2.78 -1.20
N ALA A 174 20.10 2.95 -1.47
CA ALA A 174 19.09 2.97 -0.41
C ALA A 174 18.93 1.58 0.24
N TYR A 175 18.92 0.52 -0.55
CA TYR A 175 18.80 -0.85 -0.04
C TYR A 175 20.04 -1.31 0.73
N ASP A 176 21.23 -0.95 0.26
CA ASP A 176 22.49 -1.24 0.95
C ASP A 176 22.55 -0.57 2.33
N LYS A 177 22.05 0.68 2.40
CA LYS A 177 22.04 1.45 3.65
C LYS A 177 20.88 1.13 4.57
N TYR A 178 19.74 0.76 4.02
CA TYR A 178 18.50 0.51 4.74
C TYR A 178 17.87 -0.83 4.32
N PRO A 179 18.35 -1.98 4.80
CA PRO A 179 17.76 -3.30 4.51
C PRO A 179 16.25 -3.38 4.83
N PHE A 180 15.79 -2.54 5.75
CA PHE A 180 14.36 -2.35 6.08
C PHE A 180 13.53 -1.90 4.87
N ALA A 181 14.09 -1.06 3.99
CA ALA A 181 13.43 -0.64 2.75
C ALA A 181 13.30 -1.79 1.75
N MET A 182 14.36 -2.59 1.60
CA MET A 182 14.33 -3.78 0.75
C MET A 182 13.32 -4.81 1.27
N MET A 183 13.22 -4.99 2.59
CA MET A 183 12.25 -5.91 3.20
C MET A 183 10.80 -5.47 2.90
N LEU A 184 10.51 -4.16 2.89
CA LEU A 184 9.18 -3.67 2.52
C LEU A 184 8.85 -3.96 1.05
N HIS A 185 9.80 -3.73 0.15
CA HIS A 185 9.64 -4.07 -1.27
C HIS A 185 9.33 -5.56 -1.48
N PHE A 186 10.08 -6.46 -0.82
CA PHE A 186 9.80 -7.89 -0.92
C PHE A 186 8.44 -8.27 -0.34
N SER A 187 7.99 -7.62 0.74
CA SER A 187 6.67 -7.86 1.33
C SER A 187 5.54 -7.47 0.39
N ASP A 188 5.71 -6.36 -0.33
CA ASP A 188 4.79 -5.90 -1.36
C ASP A 188 4.76 -6.87 -2.54
N LEU A 189 5.92 -7.30 -3.06
CA LEU A 189 5.98 -8.31 -4.12
C LEU A 189 5.32 -9.63 -3.72
N ILE A 190 5.49 -10.10 -2.49
CA ILE A 190 4.83 -11.31 -2.00
C ILE A 190 3.31 -11.10 -1.96
N ALA A 191 2.83 -9.97 -1.45
CA ALA A 191 1.41 -9.66 -1.44
C ALA A 191 0.82 -9.72 -2.86
N VAL A 192 1.44 -9.01 -3.81
CA VAL A 192 0.97 -8.91 -5.19
C VAL A 192 1.04 -10.26 -5.93
N HIS A 193 2.16 -10.98 -5.83
CA HIS A 193 2.44 -12.14 -6.70
C HIS A 193 2.15 -13.50 -6.05
N VAL A 194 1.85 -13.54 -4.76
CA VAL A 194 1.57 -14.79 -4.03
C VAL A 194 0.18 -14.77 -3.41
N ASP A 195 -0.18 -13.69 -2.68
CA ASP A 195 -1.42 -13.66 -1.90
C ASP A 195 -2.62 -13.19 -2.73
N GLU A 196 -2.42 -12.24 -3.66
CA GLU A 196 -3.47 -11.54 -4.41
C GLU A 196 -3.63 -12.08 -5.85
N VAL A 197 -2.99 -13.17 -6.18
CA VAL A 197 -3.14 -13.83 -7.50
C VAL A 197 -4.48 -14.53 -7.58
N GLU A 198 -5.29 -14.18 -8.59
CA GLU A 198 -6.47 -15.00 -8.95
C GLU A 198 -6.00 -16.38 -9.43
N LYS A 199 -6.43 -17.42 -8.72
CA LYS A 199 -6.15 -18.82 -9.05
C LYS A 199 -7.22 -19.39 -9.97
#